data_008333e262b8525c78ee525916599c26
#
_entry.id   008333e262b8525c78ee525916599c26
#
_cell.length_a   1.000
_cell.length_b   1.000
_cell.length_c   1.000
_cell.angle_alpha   90.00
_cell.angle_beta   90.00
_cell.angle_gamma   90.00
#
_symmetry.space_group_name_H-M   'P 1'
#
loop_
_entity.id
_entity.type
_entity.pdbx_description
1 polymer ?
#
loop_
_entity_poly.entity_id
_entity_poly.type
_entity_poly.pdbx_seq_one_letter_code
_entity_poly.pdbx_strand_id
1 'polypeptide(L)'
;MRAFVLTALAISSLSACSPAAEAPAAADAAPEAAPVLAGVDLTAPLRALGTEPFWSVELTGSELVYSGVDRPEQRAPQGQPLLQGTMAIWEATTGAGTPLSVTLTATECSDGMSDRTYPLTALVKVGEESLTGCAATVSALNAAGEGGVVVEMGSSGTAQPAV
;
A
#
# COMPACT_ATOMS: atom_id res chain seq x y z
N MET A 1 -58.18 46.86 -28.98
CA MET A 1 -59.60 46.49 -28.73
C MET A 1 -59.71 44.98 -28.66
N ARG A 2 -60.40 44.46 -27.70
CA ARG A 2 -60.74 43.05 -27.40
C ARG A 2 -59.75 42.38 -26.40
N ALA A 3 -60.07 42.10 -25.28
CA ALA A 3 -61.26 41.78 -24.46
C ALA A 3 -60.79 40.66 -23.52
N PHE A 4 -60.92 40.91 -22.25
CA PHE A 4 -60.63 40.03 -21.11
C PHE A 4 -61.51 38.79 -21.11
N VAL A 5 -60.93 37.63 -20.74
CA VAL A 5 -61.68 36.56 -20.10
C VAL A 5 -60.86 36.07 -18.88
N LEU A 6 -61.36 36.40 -17.69
CA LEU A 6 -60.92 35.84 -16.40
C LEU A 6 -61.60 34.48 -16.23
N THR A 7 -60.84 33.44 -16.09
CA THR A 7 -61.32 32.16 -15.60
C THR A 7 -60.62 31.84 -14.30
N ALA A 8 -61.34 31.93 -13.21
CA ALA A 8 -60.90 31.50 -11.87
C ALA A 8 -60.95 29.98 -11.79
N LEU A 9 -59.82 29.37 -11.50
CA LEU A 9 -59.76 27.93 -11.17
C LEU A 9 -59.38 27.76 -9.73
N ALA A 10 -60.30 27.14 -8.98
CA ALA A 10 -60.14 26.79 -7.57
C ALA A 10 -59.06 25.73 -7.39
N ILE A 11 -58.08 26.01 -6.54
CA ILE A 11 -57.03 25.06 -6.19
C ILE A 11 -57.45 24.35 -4.90
N SER A 12 -57.80 23.07 -5.04
CA SER A 12 -58.00 22.18 -3.92
C SER A 12 -56.69 21.69 -3.37
N SER A 13 -56.37 22.06 -2.12
CA SER A 13 -55.17 21.61 -1.41
C SER A 13 -55.34 20.14 -0.97
N LEU A 14 -54.66 19.20 -1.66
CA LEU A 14 -54.45 17.86 -1.11
C LEU A 14 -53.17 17.90 -0.27
N SER A 15 -53.34 17.83 1.03
CA SER A 15 -52.24 17.52 1.98
C SER A 15 -51.83 16.06 1.81
N ALA A 16 -50.76 15.82 1.06
CA ALA A 16 -50.08 14.53 1.02
C ALA A 16 -49.18 14.41 2.24
N CYS A 17 -49.56 13.57 3.21
CA CYS A 17 -48.60 13.05 4.20
C CYS A 17 -47.57 12.19 3.47
N SER A 18 -46.38 12.72 3.29
CA SER A 18 -45.23 11.89 2.91
C SER A 18 -44.79 11.08 4.12
N PRO A 19 -44.72 9.74 4.03
CA PRO A 19 -44.05 8.97 5.05
C PRO A 19 -42.55 9.36 4.99
N ALA A 20 -42.00 9.69 6.17
CA ALA A 20 -40.54 9.88 6.31
C ALA A 20 -39.86 8.61 5.82
N ALA A 21 -39.10 8.74 4.76
CA ALA A 21 -38.19 7.68 4.32
C ALA A 21 -37.18 7.47 5.46
N GLU A 22 -37.32 6.36 6.15
CA GLU A 22 -36.35 5.85 7.09
C GLU A 22 -35.03 5.70 6.31
N ALA A 23 -34.04 6.51 6.64
CA ALA A 23 -32.72 6.37 6.09
C ALA A 23 -32.25 4.94 6.40
N PRO A 24 -31.73 4.18 5.40
CA PRO A 24 -31.17 2.87 5.69
C PRO A 24 -30.10 3.05 6.76
N ALA A 25 -30.27 2.35 7.88
CA ALA A 25 -29.26 2.24 8.92
C ALA A 25 -27.94 1.86 8.23
N ALA A 26 -26.89 2.64 8.50
CA ALA A 26 -25.56 2.31 8.05
C ALA A 26 -25.29 0.86 8.48
N ALA A 27 -25.24 -0.04 7.48
CA ALA A 27 -24.82 -1.40 7.72
C ALA A 27 -23.45 -1.29 8.37
N ASP A 28 -23.32 -1.86 9.57
CA ASP A 28 -22.05 -2.05 10.27
C ASP A 28 -21.14 -2.75 9.25
N ALA A 29 -20.24 -1.99 8.62
CA ALA A 29 -19.30 -2.54 7.67
C ALA A 29 -18.39 -3.45 8.51
N ALA A 30 -18.57 -4.76 8.33
CA ALA A 30 -17.62 -5.73 8.89
C ALA A 30 -16.21 -5.25 8.54
N PRO A 31 -15.24 -5.33 9.46
CA PRO A 31 -13.88 -4.89 9.19
C PRO A 31 -13.39 -5.61 7.92
N GLU A 32 -13.13 -4.82 6.90
CA GLU A 32 -12.63 -5.32 5.62
C GLU A 32 -11.30 -6.02 5.91
N ALA A 33 -11.23 -7.32 5.62
CA ALA A 33 -10.04 -8.11 5.89
C ALA A 33 -8.84 -7.43 5.19
N ALA A 34 -7.72 -7.29 5.90
CA ALA A 34 -6.51 -6.72 5.33
C ALA A 34 -6.14 -7.43 4.02
N PRO A 35 -5.82 -6.69 2.95
CA PRO A 35 -5.46 -7.31 1.68
C PRO A 35 -4.16 -8.10 1.84
N VAL A 36 -4.20 -9.40 1.45
CA VAL A 36 -3.07 -10.34 1.54
C VAL A 36 -2.68 -10.82 0.16
N LEU A 37 -1.39 -10.82 -0.15
CA LEU A 37 -0.83 -11.31 -1.40
C LEU A 37 0.30 -12.32 -1.10
N ALA A 38 0.16 -13.57 -1.55
CA ALA A 38 1.11 -14.65 -1.24
C ALA A 38 1.44 -14.80 0.26
N GLY A 39 0.46 -14.59 1.14
CA GLY A 39 0.65 -14.62 2.59
C GLY A 39 1.27 -13.35 3.19
N VAL A 40 1.57 -12.35 2.35
CA VAL A 40 2.10 -11.05 2.77
C VAL A 40 0.94 -10.09 3.03
N ASP A 41 0.85 -9.54 4.23
CA ASP A 41 -0.09 -8.48 4.59
C ASP A 41 0.34 -7.17 3.90
N LEU A 42 -0.50 -6.66 2.98
CA LEU A 42 -0.22 -5.45 2.22
C LEU A 42 -0.47 -4.16 3.02
N THR A 43 -0.99 -4.26 4.24
CA THR A 43 -1.11 -3.11 5.16
C THR A 43 0.16 -2.90 5.99
N ALA A 44 1.00 -3.93 6.08
CA ALA A 44 2.31 -3.82 6.72
C ALA A 44 3.27 -2.99 5.86
N PRO A 45 4.28 -2.34 6.44
CA PRO A 45 5.34 -1.71 5.67
C PRO A 45 6.06 -2.72 4.77
N LEU A 46 6.11 -2.42 3.47
CA LEU A 46 6.75 -3.24 2.45
C LEU A 46 7.97 -2.52 1.88
N ARG A 47 8.92 -3.29 1.37
CA ARG A 47 10.02 -2.77 0.56
C ARG A 47 10.17 -3.63 -0.69
N ALA A 48 10.14 -2.97 -1.85
CA ALA A 48 10.60 -3.51 -3.12
C ALA A 48 12.03 -3.05 -3.37
N LEU A 49 12.86 -3.91 -3.96
CA LEU A 49 14.27 -3.62 -4.20
C LEU A 49 14.77 -4.34 -5.45
N GLY A 50 15.77 -3.76 -6.10
CA GLY A 50 16.49 -4.34 -7.23
C GLY A 50 17.97 -4.02 -7.16
N THR A 51 18.78 -4.80 -7.87
CA THR A 51 20.24 -4.80 -7.78
C THR A 51 20.93 -4.25 -9.02
N GLU A 52 20.25 -4.16 -10.16
CA GLU A 52 20.82 -3.68 -11.43
C GLU A 52 19.86 -2.77 -12.19
N PRO A 53 19.96 -1.45 -11.99
CA PRO A 53 20.73 -0.71 -11.00
C PRO A 53 20.20 -0.90 -9.58
N PHE A 54 20.93 -0.55 -8.53
CA PHE A 54 20.41 -0.57 -7.16
C PHE A 54 19.33 0.48 -6.98
N TRP A 55 18.15 0.02 -6.59
CA TRP A 55 17.01 0.86 -6.26
C TRP A 55 16.16 0.22 -5.15
N SER A 56 15.37 1.02 -4.49
CA SER A 56 14.32 0.55 -3.59
C SER A 56 13.08 1.44 -3.62
N VAL A 57 11.92 0.86 -3.32
CA VAL A 57 10.70 1.59 -2.99
C VAL A 57 10.19 1.09 -1.66
N GLU A 58 10.01 2.00 -0.72
CA GLU A 58 9.31 1.71 0.53
C GLU A 58 7.84 2.09 0.42
N LEU A 59 6.98 1.16 0.80
CA LEU A 59 5.54 1.35 0.93
C LEU A 59 5.25 1.42 2.44
N THR A 60 5.07 2.64 2.95
CA THR A 60 4.99 2.89 4.40
C THR A 60 3.57 2.80 4.96
N GLY A 61 2.56 2.67 4.08
CA GLY A 61 1.14 2.79 4.39
C GLY A 61 0.58 4.20 4.16
N SER A 62 1.44 5.21 4.10
CA SER A 62 1.07 6.61 3.80
C SER A 62 1.79 7.17 2.57
N GLU A 63 3.00 6.72 2.31
CA GLU A 63 3.85 7.19 1.22
C GLU A 63 4.55 6.04 0.50
N LEU A 64 4.76 6.24 -0.79
CA LEU A 64 5.71 5.51 -1.62
C LEU A 64 7.00 6.33 -1.65
N VAL A 65 8.11 5.74 -1.21
CA VAL A 65 9.41 6.42 -1.18
C VAL A 65 10.37 5.67 -2.09
N TYR A 66 10.62 6.21 -3.27
CA TYR A 66 11.59 5.68 -4.23
C TYR A 66 12.98 6.23 -3.95
N SER A 67 13.99 5.37 -3.95
CA SER A 67 15.41 5.70 -3.85
C SER A 67 16.20 4.88 -4.87
N GLY A 68 17.18 5.48 -5.52
CA GLY A 68 18.07 4.82 -6.47
C GLY A 68 19.47 5.39 -6.39
N VAL A 69 20.46 4.63 -6.87
CA VAL A 69 21.85 5.11 -6.97
C VAL A 69 21.89 6.28 -7.96
N ASP A 70 22.59 7.34 -7.55
CA ASP A 70 22.76 8.58 -8.34
C ASP A 70 21.45 9.26 -8.76
N ARG A 71 20.38 9.05 -8.00
CA ARG A 71 19.06 9.64 -8.24
C ARG A 71 18.51 10.30 -6.97
N PRO A 72 17.84 11.44 -7.11
CA PRO A 72 17.17 12.04 -5.97
C PRO A 72 16.03 11.13 -5.48
N GLU A 73 15.87 11.05 -4.18
CA GLU A 73 14.71 10.40 -3.57
C GLU A 73 13.42 11.06 -4.08
N GLN A 74 12.43 10.25 -4.39
CA GLN A 74 11.12 10.71 -4.84
C GLN A 74 10.04 10.14 -3.93
N ARG A 75 9.11 10.98 -3.53
CA ARG A 75 7.99 10.64 -2.65
C ARG A 75 6.67 10.88 -3.33
N ALA A 76 5.73 9.99 -3.11
CA ALA A 76 4.36 10.09 -3.59
C ALA A 76 3.39 9.61 -2.51
N PRO A 77 2.16 10.13 -2.43
CA PRO A 77 1.15 9.63 -1.50
C PRO A 77 0.80 8.18 -1.85
N GLN A 78 0.74 7.32 -0.84
CA GLN A 78 0.34 5.92 -1.02
C GLN A 78 -1.18 5.80 -0.87
N GLY A 79 -1.87 5.47 -1.96
CA GLY A 79 -3.27 5.07 -1.96
C GLY A 79 -3.47 3.59 -1.60
N GLN A 80 -4.71 3.13 -1.65
CA GLN A 80 -5.01 1.71 -1.56
C GLN A 80 -4.56 0.99 -2.85
N PRO A 81 -4.06 -0.26 -2.75
CA PRO A 81 -3.71 -1.03 -3.93
C PRO A 81 -4.94 -1.45 -4.72
N LEU A 82 -4.83 -1.44 -6.04
CA LEU A 82 -5.74 -2.15 -6.91
C LEU A 82 -5.33 -3.63 -6.94
N LEU A 83 -6.22 -4.50 -6.46
CA LEU A 83 -5.97 -5.94 -6.48
C LEU A 83 -6.50 -6.55 -7.77
N GLN A 84 -5.64 -7.25 -8.52
CA GLN A 84 -5.99 -7.95 -9.75
C GLN A 84 -5.39 -9.38 -9.75
N GLY A 85 -6.22 -10.37 -9.44
CA GLY A 85 -5.76 -11.76 -9.37
C GLY A 85 -4.60 -11.94 -8.39
N THR A 86 -3.41 -12.20 -8.93
CA THR A 86 -2.17 -12.38 -8.16
C THR A 86 -1.30 -11.12 -8.08
N MET A 87 -1.87 -9.95 -8.35
CA MET A 87 -1.14 -8.68 -8.36
C MET A 87 -1.80 -7.64 -7.45
N ALA A 88 -0.96 -6.80 -6.85
CA ALA A 88 -1.33 -5.59 -6.16
C ALA A 88 -0.61 -4.40 -6.81
N ILE A 89 -1.36 -3.37 -7.18
CA ILE A 89 -0.86 -2.25 -7.98
C ILE A 89 -1.13 -0.95 -7.23
N TRP A 90 -0.10 -0.15 -7.03
CA TRP A 90 -0.18 1.22 -6.56
C TRP A 90 0.20 2.17 -7.68
N GLU A 91 -0.58 3.20 -7.87
CA GLU A 91 -0.30 4.28 -8.83
C GLU A 91 -0.35 5.61 -8.10
N ALA A 92 0.65 6.43 -8.31
CA ALA A 92 0.79 7.73 -7.67
C ALA A 92 1.57 8.70 -8.56
N THR A 93 1.58 9.96 -8.18
CA THR A 93 2.41 11.00 -8.80
C THR A 93 3.29 11.61 -7.71
N THR A 94 4.59 11.67 -7.96
CA THR A 94 5.56 12.25 -7.03
C THR A 94 5.35 13.76 -6.87
N GLY A 95 5.91 14.35 -5.83
CA GLY A 95 5.88 15.80 -5.63
C GLY A 95 6.53 16.60 -6.78
N ALA A 96 7.38 15.95 -7.58
CA ALA A 96 7.97 16.53 -8.79
C ALA A 96 7.10 16.36 -10.05
N GLY A 97 5.92 15.73 -9.94
CA GLY A 97 5.03 15.47 -11.06
C GLY A 97 5.38 14.23 -11.88
N THR A 98 6.31 13.38 -11.42
CA THR A 98 6.69 12.15 -12.09
C THR A 98 5.71 11.03 -11.74
N PRO A 99 5.15 10.29 -12.70
CA PRO A 99 4.36 9.09 -12.43
C PRO A 99 5.21 8.03 -11.72
N LEU A 100 4.69 7.44 -10.65
CA LEU A 100 5.28 6.33 -9.92
C LEU A 100 4.27 5.21 -9.79
N SER A 101 4.58 4.03 -10.30
CA SER A 101 3.74 2.86 -10.10
C SER A 101 4.54 1.70 -9.54
N VAL A 102 3.92 0.96 -8.62
CA VAL A 102 4.50 -0.24 -8.01
C VAL A 102 3.52 -1.38 -8.22
N THR A 103 3.95 -2.42 -8.90
CA THR A 103 3.20 -3.66 -9.07
C THR A 103 3.93 -4.78 -8.33
N LEU A 104 3.27 -5.38 -7.36
CA LEU A 104 3.74 -6.58 -6.67
C LEU A 104 2.95 -7.79 -7.18
N THR A 105 3.66 -8.87 -7.50
CA THR A 105 3.07 -10.11 -7.98
C THR A 105 3.38 -11.24 -7.00
N ALA A 106 2.38 -12.10 -6.73
CA ALA A 106 2.50 -13.29 -5.89
C ALA A 106 3.36 -14.37 -6.58
N THR A 107 4.63 -14.08 -6.74
CA THR A 107 5.64 -14.99 -7.35
C THR A 107 6.93 -14.81 -6.59
N GLU A 108 7.52 -15.94 -6.17
CA GLU A 108 8.83 -15.96 -5.54
C GLU A 108 9.88 -15.29 -6.43
N CYS A 109 10.80 -14.59 -5.79
CA CYS A 109 11.82 -13.79 -6.44
C CYS A 109 13.18 -14.00 -5.77
N SER A 110 14.25 -14.09 -6.56
CA SER A 110 15.63 -14.02 -6.10
C SER A 110 16.26 -12.74 -6.63
N ASP A 111 17.06 -12.07 -5.79
CA ASP A 111 17.80 -10.86 -6.16
C ASP A 111 19.08 -11.18 -6.96
N GLY A 112 19.39 -12.47 -7.12
CA GLY A 112 20.57 -12.94 -7.86
C GLY A 112 21.92 -12.66 -7.18
N MET A 113 21.92 -12.03 -5.99
CA MET A 113 23.13 -11.66 -5.26
C MET A 113 23.23 -12.32 -3.88
N SER A 114 22.09 -12.72 -3.31
CA SER A 114 22.02 -13.41 -2.03
C SER A 114 21.29 -14.75 -2.17
N ASP A 115 21.44 -15.63 -1.17
CA ASP A 115 20.65 -16.87 -1.10
C ASP A 115 19.20 -16.64 -0.61
N ARG A 116 18.80 -15.36 -0.54
CA ARG A 116 17.48 -14.97 -0.06
C ARG A 116 16.41 -15.18 -1.13
N THR A 117 15.31 -15.80 -0.73
CA THR A 117 14.08 -15.87 -1.52
C THR A 117 13.08 -14.87 -0.96
N TYR A 118 12.49 -14.07 -1.82
CA TYR A 118 11.45 -13.10 -1.49
C TYR A 118 10.09 -13.63 -1.93
N PRO A 119 9.02 -13.38 -1.16
CA PRO A 119 7.69 -13.90 -1.48
C PRO A 119 7.04 -13.23 -2.69
N LEU A 120 7.53 -12.05 -3.09
CA LEU A 120 6.91 -11.24 -4.13
C LEU A 120 7.95 -10.77 -5.16
N THR A 121 7.53 -10.77 -6.42
CA THR A 121 8.24 -10.07 -7.50
C THR A 121 7.70 -8.64 -7.61
N ALA A 122 8.58 -7.68 -7.85
CA ALA A 122 8.24 -6.28 -8.00
C ALA A 122 8.56 -5.76 -9.40
N LEU A 123 7.62 -4.98 -9.97
CA LEU A 123 7.82 -4.12 -11.13
C LEU A 123 7.53 -2.68 -10.70
N VAL A 124 8.51 -1.82 -10.81
CA VAL A 124 8.37 -0.39 -10.48
C VAL A 124 8.58 0.44 -11.74
N LYS A 125 7.69 1.40 -11.97
CA LYS A 125 7.85 2.39 -13.04
C LYS A 125 8.01 3.77 -12.42
N VAL A 126 9.05 4.46 -12.83
CA VAL A 126 9.35 5.85 -12.44
C VAL A 126 9.47 6.68 -13.71
N GLY A 127 8.42 7.43 -14.05
CA GLY A 127 8.30 8.06 -15.36
C GLY A 127 8.24 7.00 -16.46
N GLU A 128 9.20 7.05 -17.38
CA GLU A 128 9.31 6.09 -18.50
C GLU A 128 10.20 4.86 -18.16
N GLU A 129 10.90 4.90 -17.05
CA GLU A 129 11.79 3.82 -16.62
C GLU A 129 11.02 2.68 -15.97
N SER A 130 11.38 1.44 -16.32
CA SER A 130 10.84 0.22 -15.72
C SER A 130 11.95 -0.55 -15.03
N LEU A 131 11.75 -0.84 -13.75
CA LEU A 131 12.69 -1.50 -12.86
C LEU A 131 12.05 -2.78 -12.34
N THR A 132 12.78 -3.89 -12.40
CA THR A 132 12.33 -5.18 -11.86
C THR A 132 13.15 -5.58 -10.66
N GLY A 133 12.54 -6.29 -9.73
CA GLY A 133 13.21 -6.76 -8.52
C GLY A 133 12.28 -7.57 -7.65
N CYS A 134 12.60 -7.67 -6.38
CA CYS A 134 11.91 -8.47 -5.40
C CYS A 134 11.25 -7.60 -4.32
N ALA A 135 10.26 -8.14 -3.59
CA ALA A 135 9.64 -7.43 -2.49
C ALA A 135 9.28 -8.37 -1.32
N ALA A 136 9.31 -7.79 -0.13
CA ALA A 136 8.87 -8.43 1.11
C ALA A 136 8.45 -7.35 2.14
N THR A 137 7.92 -7.78 3.28
CA THR A 137 7.71 -6.87 4.41
C THR A 137 9.06 -6.39 4.97
N VAL A 138 9.09 -5.17 5.46
CA VAL A 138 10.30 -4.61 6.10
C VAL A 138 10.72 -5.47 7.30
N SER A 139 9.76 -6.01 8.05
CA SER A 139 10.04 -6.91 9.17
C SER A 139 10.75 -8.21 8.73
N ALA A 140 10.30 -8.83 7.63
CA ALA A 140 10.95 -10.04 7.09
C ALA A 140 12.37 -9.75 6.58
N LEU A 141 12.58 -8.57 5.97
CA LEU A 141 13.91 -8.15 5.51
C LEU A 141 14.88 -7.96 6.66
N ASN A 142 14.42 -7.36 7.76
CA ASN A 142 15.23 -7.12 8.95
C ASN A 142 15.55 -8.43 9.69
N ALA A 143 14.56 -9.30 9.90
CA ALA A 143 14.75 -10.61 10.54
C ALA A 143 15.79 -11.48 9.82
N ALA A 144 15.83 -11.43 8.49
CA ALA A 144 16.83 -12.15 7.72
C ALA A 144 18.23 -11.50 7.75
N GLY A 145 18.32 -10.20 8.09
CA GLY A 145 19.58 -9.49 8.33
C GLY A 145 20.21 -9.82 9.70
N GLU A 146 19.40 -10.19 10.68
CA GLU A 146 19.82 -10.57 12.04
C GLU A 146 20.26 -12.05 12.15
N GLY A 147 20.14 -12.84 11.11
CA GLY A 147 20.63 -14.24 11.05
C GLY A 147 22.16 -14.40 10.97
N GLY A 148 22.92 -13.32 11.00
CA GLY A 148 24.37 -13.30 11.28
C GLY A 148 24.58 -13.47 12.78
N VAL A 149 24.88 -14.70 13.19
CA VAL A 149 25.46 -15.16 14.46
C VAL A 149 25.67 -14.05 15.48
N VAL A 150 24.72 -13.86 16.38
CA VAL A 150 25.01 -13.29 17.69
C VAL A 150 25.79 -14.36 18.43
N VAL A 151 27.12 -14.32 18.34
CA VAL A 151 27.98 -14.97 19.31
C VAL A 151 27.73 -14.20 20.60
N GLU A 152 26.81 -14.70 21.42
CA GLU A 152 26.80 -14.36 22.82
C GLU A 152 28.16 -14.79 23.41
N MET A 153 29.06 -13.83 23.51
CA MET A 153 30.19 -13.98 24.42
C MET A 153 29.59 -14.02 25.83
N GLY A 154 29.26 -15.25 26.23
CA GLY A 154 28.94 -15.54 27.62
C GLY A 154 30.06 -15.02 28.50
N SER A 155 29.82 -13.92 29.17
CA SER A 155 30.63 -13.46 30.28
C SER A 155 30.52 -14.50 31.41
N SER A 156 31.38 -15.50 31.36
CA SER A 156 31.62 -16.42 32.51
C SER A 156 32.37 -15.64 33.59
N GLY A 157 31.63 -14.81 34.32
CA GLY A 157 32.08 -14.28 35.59
C GLY A 157 32.13 -15.39 36.62
N THR A 158 33.26 -16.11 36.70
CA THR A 158 33.58 -17.02 37.80
C THR A 158 33.85 -16.18 39.03
N ALA A 159 32.86 -16.04 39.89
CA ALA A 159 33.09 -15.55 41.23
C ALA A 159 33.81 -16.63 42.02
N GLN A 160 35.08 -16.40 42.34
CA GLN A 160 35.89 -17.22 43.23
C GLN A 160 35.59 -16.81 44.67
N PRO A 161 35.20 -17.74 45.57
CA PRO A 161 35.01 -17.39 46.97
C PRO A 161 36.38 -17.21 47.63
N ALA A 162 36.49 -16.10 48.37
CA ALA A 162 37.63 -15.87 49.28
C ALA A 162 37.55 -16.83 50.47
N VAL A 163 38.68 -17.43 50.80
CA VAL A 163 38.98 -18.15 52.07
C VAL A 163 39.58 -17.15 53.06
#